data_6fd33df0f852639563699c1f62dde307
#
_entry.id   6fd33df0f852639563699c1f62dde307
#
_cell.length_a   1.000
_cell.length_b   1.000
_cell.length_c   1.000
_cell.angle_alpha   90.00
_cell.angle_beta   90.00
_cell.angle_gamma   90.00
#
_symmetry.space_group_name_H-M   'P 1'
#
loop_
_entity.id
_entity.type
_entity.pdbx_description
1 polymer ?
#
loop_
_entity_poly.entity_id
_entity_poly.type
_entity_poly.pdbx_seq_one_letter_code
_entity_poly.pdbx_strand_id
1 'polypeptide(L)'
;YLCLQCMYWGLITWLPSYLKTARGFSWSEMGWLASLPFVLSIFCKASSGILADKVGRSAPILMCAMLFAGLCVYFGASVDNKYASAVLLSCSVAFCTMGTPVAWTLLQSLVPGSSMSTASGIMNGFANGLAALAPALIGLFITLTGQFSGGLLCLVFTGAAATLAAAILVIQKY
;
A
#
# COMPACT_ATOMS: atom_id res chain seq x y z
N TYR A 1 6.55 -1.62 -7.89
CA TYR A 1 6.87 -2.16 -6.56
C TYR A 1 7.39 -1.10 -5.60
N LEU A 2 8.24 -0.17 -6.05
CA LEU A 2 8.67 0.97 -5.24
C LEU A 2 7.48 1.79 -4.71
N CYS A 3 6.55 2.18 -5.58
CA CYS A 3 5.37 2.95 -5.17
C CYS A 3 4.49 2.19 -4.16
N LEU A 4 4.34 0.87 -4.34
CA LEU A 4 3.65 0.00 -3.40
C LEU A 4 4.33 0.04 -2.02
N GLN A 5 5.66 -0.11 -1.99
CA GLN A 5 6.43 -0.09 -0.74
C GLN A 5 6.41 1.29 -0.07
N CYS A 6 6.49 2.38 -0.83
CA CYS A 6 6.34 3.74 -0.28
C CYS A 6 4.97 3.92 0.39
N MET A 7 3.91 3.44 -0.26
CA MET A 7 2.56 3.52 0.29
C MET A 7 2.42 2.67 1.56
N TYR A 8 2.92 1.43 1.54
CA TYR A 8 2.88 0.53 2.69
C TYR A 8 3.64 1.09 3.90
N TRP A 9 4.92 1.45 3.72
CA TRP A 9 5.75 1.97 4.81
C TRP A 9 5.26 3.32 5.32
N GLY A 10 4.78 4.18 4.42
CA GLY A 10 4.17 5.45 4.78
C GLY A 10 2.94 5.26 5.66
N LEU A 11 1.99 4.40 5.24
CA LEU A 11 0.78 4.11 6.00
C LEU A 11 1.08 3.47 7.35
N ILE A 12 1.86 2.38 7.38
CA ILE A 12 2.06 1.62 8.61
C ILE A 12 2.76 2.46 9.69
N THR A 13 3.62 3.38 9.28
CA THR A 13 4.35 4.27 10.21
C THR A 13 3.47 5.40 10.73
N TRP A 14 2.67 6.03 9.86
CA TRP A 14 1.89 7.21 10.22
C TRP A 14 0.48 6.91 10.71
N LEU A 15 -0.07 5.74 10.41
CA LEU A 15 -1.44 5.38 10.80
C LEU A 15 -1.71 5.51 12.31
N PRO A 16 -0.84 4.99 13.22
CA PRO A 16 -1.08 5.16 14.66
C PRO A 16 -1.10 6.64 15.09
N SER A 17 -0.14 7.44 14.60
CA SER A 17 -0.08 8.88 14.92
C SER A 17 -1.30 9.62 14.38
N TYR A 18 -1.71 9.32 13.15
CA TYR A 18 -2.90 9.91 12.54
C TYR A 18 -4.17 9.59 13.33
N LEU A 19 -4.39 8.33 13.69
CA LEU A 19 -5.56 7.92 14.47
C LEU A 19 -5.57 8.59 15.84
N LYS A 20 -4.41 8.67 16.50
CA LYS A 20 -4.29 9.29 17.81
C LYS A 20 -4.49 10.80 17.77
N THR A 21 -3.76 11.49 16.90
CA THR A 21 -3.65 12.96 16.92
C THR A 21 -4.75 13.62 16.09
N ALA A 22 -5.03 13.12 14.87
CA ALA A 22 -6.00 13.74 13.98
C ALA A 22 -7.43 13.24 14.21
N ARG A 23 -7.60 11.98 14.64
CA ARG A 23 -8.92 11.38 14.84
C ARG A 23 -9.34 11.23 16.31
N GLY A 24 -8.46 11.56 17.27
CA GLY A 24 -8.78 11.62 18.68
C GLY A 24 -9.08 10.26 19.34
N PHE A 25 -8.51 9.16 18.83
CA PHE A 25 -8.66 7.85 19.45
C PHE A 25 -7.94 7.80 20.80
N SER A 26 -8.55 7.14 21.77
CA SER A 26 -7.93 6.82 23.05
C SER A 26 -6.89 5.70 22.92
N TRP A 27 -5.96 5.59 23.87
CA TRP A 27 -4.98 4.49 23.89
C TRP A 27 -5.64 3.11 23.96
N SER A 28 -6.75 2.99 24.65
CA SER A 28 -7.53 1.76 24.75
C SER A 28 -8.12 1.36 23.39
N GLU A 29 -8.71 2.30 22.66
CA GLU A 29 -9.23 2.06 21.31
C GLU A 29 -8.11 1.69 20.32
N MET A 30 -6.93 2.29 20.47
CA MET A 30 -5.76 2.00 19.62
C MET A 30 -5.26 0.56 19.76
N GLY A 31 -5.46 -0.09 20.91
CA GLY A 31 -4.97 -1.44 21.17
C GLY A 31 -5.45 -2.47 20.12
N TRP A 32 -6.73 -2.47 19.80
CA TRP A 32 -7.28 -3.37 18.77
C TRP A 32 -7.23 -2.79 17.36
N LEU A 33 -7.38 -1.46 17.21
CA LEU A 33 -7.30 -0.80 15.91
C LEU A 33 -5.93 -0.94 15.26
N ALA A 34 -4.85 -0.96 16.04
CA ALA A 34 -3.50 -1.14 15.51
C ALA A 34 -3.27 -2.54 14.91
N SER A 35 -4.02 -3.55 15.32
CA SER A 35 -3.94 -4.90 14.76
C SER A 35 -4.83 -5.09 13.53
N LEU A 36 -5.86 -4.26 13.34
CA LEU A 36 -6.82 -4.39 12.26
C LEU A 36 -6.19 -4.45 10.85
N PRO A 37 -5.22 -3.57 10.48
CA PRO A 37 -4.56 -3.65 9.18
C PRO A 37 -3.88 -5.00 8.94
N PHE A 38 -3.27 -5.58 9.95
CA PHE A 38 -2.57 -6.87 9.84
C PHE A 38 -3.55 -8.03 9.68
N VAL A 39 -4.64 -8.03 10.44
CA VAL A 39 -5.71 -9.05 10.31
C VAL A 39 -6.30 -9.01 8.91
N LEU A 40 -6.67 -7.84 8.39
CA LEU A 40 -7.18 -7.68 7.04
C LEU A 40 -6.13 -8.11 5.98
N SER A 41 -4.85 -7.84 6.23
CA SER A 41 -3.75 -8.23 5.35
C SER A 41 -3.62 -9.74 5.18
N ILE A 42 -3.91 -10.53 6.21
CA ILE A 42 -3.88 -12.02 6.11
C ILE A 42 -4.87 -12.48 5.03
N PHE A 43 -6.12 -12.01 5.11
CA PHE A 43 -7.17 -12.38 4.16
C PHE A 43 -6.87 -11.86 2.74
N CYS A 44 -6.41 -10.61 2.62
CA CYS A 44 -6.06 -10.03 1.33
C CYS A 44 -4.87 -10.74 0.66
N LYS A 45 -3.84 -11.09 1.42
CA LYS A 45 -2.70 -11.87 0.88
C LYS A 45 -3.13 -13.27 0.44
N ALA A 46 -3.92 -13.98 1.25
CA ALA A 46 -4.40 -15.29 0.89
C ALA A 46 -5.28 -15.25 -0.37
N SER A 47 -6.17 -14.26 -0.47
CA SER A 47 -7.02 -14.11 -1.65
C SER A 47 -6.25 -13.74 -2.91
N SER A 48 -5.10 -13.06 -2.81
CA SER A 48 -4.31 -12.66 -3.98
C SER A 48 -3.78 -13.85 -4.78
N GLY A 49 -3.34 -14.92 -4.12
CA GLY A 49 -2.92 -16.15 -4.77
C GLY A 49 -4.09 -16.83 -5.50
N ILE A 50 -5.22 -17.00 -4.81
CA ILE A 50 -6.42 -17.61 -5.41
C ILE A 50 -6.91 -16.82 -6.62
N LEU A 51 -6.86 -15.48 -6.55
CA LEU A 51 -7.26 -14.62 -7.65
C LEU A 51 -6.26 -14.71 -8.82
N ALA A 52 -4.95 -14.75 -8.54
CA ALA A 52 -3.93 -14.90 -9.56
C ALA A 52 -4.09 -16.21 -10.33
N ASP A 53 -4.35 -17.29 -9.63
CA ASP A 53 -4.58 -18.61 -10.23
C ASP A 53 -5.86 -18.62 -11.11
N LYS A 54 -6.94 -17.99 -10.66
CA LYS A 54 -8.20 -17.92 -11.40
C LYS A 54 -8.15 -17.01 -12.63
N VAL A 55 -7.50 -15.87 -12.50
CA VAL A 55 -7.40 -14.87 -13.57
C VAL A 55 -6.32 -15.25 -14.59
N GLY A 56 -5.33 -16.06 -14.18
CA GLY A 56 -4.18 -16.43 -15.00
C GLY A 56 -3.26 -15.27 -15.39
N ARG A 57 -3.48 -14.09 -14.77
CA ARG A 57 -2.70 -12.86 -15.03
C ARG A 57 -2.53 -12.09 -13.73
N SER A 58 -1.31 -11.68 -13.46
CA SER A 58 -0.96 -10.99 -12.22
C SER A 58 -1.16 -9.47 -12.28
N ALA A 59 -0.90 -8.84 -13.43
CA ALA A 59 -0.96 -7.39 -13.58
C ALA A 59 -2.35 -6.77 -13.29
N PRO A 60 -3.48 -7.33 -13.73
CA PRO A 60 -4.80 -6.79 -13.38
C PRO A 60 -5.08 -6.78 -11.87
N ILE A 61 -4.61 -7.81 -11.16
CA ILE A 61 -4.78 -7.90 -9.70
C ILE A 61 -3.96 -6.84 -8.99
N LEU A 62 -2.71 -6.66 -9.42
CA LEU A 62 -1.85 -5.60 -8.89
C LEU A 62 -2.47 -4.21 -9.13
N MET A 63 -2.97 -3.97 -10.35
CA MET A 63 -3.63 -2.72 -10.71
C MET A 63 -4.84 -2.44 -9.80
N CYS A 64 -5.74 -3.42 -9.65
CA CYS A 64 -6.92 -3.27 -8.78
C CYS A 64 -6.52 -3.08 -7.32
N ALA A 65 -5.56 -3.85 -6.82
CA ALA A 65 -5.08 -3.72 -5.44
C ALA A 65 -4.55 -2.30 -5.15
N MET A 66 -3.73 -1.74 -6.05
CA MET A 66 -3.18 -0.40 -5.87
C MET A 66 -4.22 0.71 -6.05
N LEU A 67 -5.17 0.52 -6.97
CA LEU A 67 -6.30 1.44 -7.14
C LEU A 67 -7.16 1.50 -5.88
N PHE A 68 -7.58 0.35 -5.36
CA PHE A 68 -8.39 0.31 -4.13
C PHE A 68 -7.60 0.79 -2.91
N ALA A 69 -6.31 0.51 -2.84
CA ALA A 69 -5.46 1.05 -1.77
C ALA A 69 -5.46 2.59 -1.80
N GLY A 70 -5.24 3.20 -2.96
CA GLY A 70 -5.28 4.66 -3.13
C GLY A 70 -6.64 5.28 -2.81
N LEU A 71 -7.73 4.67 -3.30
CA LEU A 71 -9.10 5.10 -2.98
C LEU A 71 -9.39 5.02 -1.49
N CYS A 72 -8.97 3.95 -0.83
CA CYS A 72 -9.14 3.80 0.62
C CYS A 72 -8.38 4.87 1.41
N VAL A 73 -7.18 5.31 0.97
CA VAL A 73 -6.49 6.44 1.60
C VAL A 73 -7.29 7.73 1.39
N TYR A 74 -7.70 8.00 0.15
CA TYR A 74 -8.43 9.23 -0.17
C TYR A 74 -9.71 9.35 0.64
N PHE A 75 -10.57 8.34 0.61
CA PHE A 75 -11.82 8.35 1.38
C PHE A 75 -11.57 8.29 2.89
N GLY A 76 -10.57 7.50 3.34
CA GLY A 76 -10.22 7.41 4.75
C GLY A 76 -9.71 8.73 5.34
N ALA A 77 -9.04 9.55 4.53
CA ALA A 77 -8.64 10.90 4.93
C ALA A 77 -9.81 11.89 4.93
N SER A 78 -10.82 11.69 4.06
CA SER A 78 -11.90 12.66 3.82
C SER A 78 -13.13 12.43 4.71
N VAL A 79 -13.38 11.18 5.17
CA VAL A 79 -14.58 10.87 5.96
C VAL A 79 -14.48 11.40 7.38
N ASP A 80 -15.59 11.99 7.91
CA ASP A 80 -15.61 12.57 9.26
C ASP A 80 -15.66 11.52 10.37
N ASN A 81 -16.35 10.39 10.12
CA ASN A 81 -16.45 9.30 11.09
C ASN A 81 -15.09 8.65 11.34
N LYS A 82 -14.61 8.77 12.60
CA LYS A 82 -13.28 8.27 12.99
C LYS A 82 -13.10 6.76 12.78
N TYR A 83 -14.13 5.96 13.04
CA TYR A 83 -14.07 4.50 12.87
C TYR A 83 -14.06 4.11 11.39
N ALA A 84 -14.88 4.77 10.57
CA ALA A 84 -14.85 4.57 9.11
C ALA A 84 -13.48 4.94 8.53
N SER A 85 -12.89 6.05 8.97
CA SER A 85 -11.53 6.44 8.61
C SER A 85 -10.50 5.35 8.97
N ALA A 86 -10.55 4.83 10.20
CA ALA A 86 -9.64 3.79 10.67
C ALA A 86 -9.77 2.50 9.85
N VAL A 87 -10.99 2.07 9.55
CA VAL A 87 -11.26 0.88 8.72
C VAL A 87 -10.76 1.08 7.30
N LEU A 88 -11.07 2.21 6.66
CA LEU A 88 -10.63 2.50 5.29
C LEU A 88 -9.10 2.52 5.17
N LEU A 89 -8.41 3.19 6.09
CA LEU A 89 -6.94 3.22 6.10
C LEU A 89 -6.33 1.83 6.37
N SER A 90 -6.97 1.03 7.23
CA SER A 90 -6.57 -0.36 7.45
C SER A 90 -6.78 -1.22 6.20
N CYS A 91 -7.89 -1.04 5.48
CA CYS A 91 -8.13 -1.68 4.19
C CYS A 91 -7.06 -1.27 3.15
N SER A 92 -6.63 -0.01 3.14
CA SER A 92 -5.56 0.43 2.25
C SER A 92 -4.26 -0.34 2.50
N VAL A 93 -3.86 -0.53 3.76
CA VAL A 93 -2.70 -1.36 4.12
C VAL A 93 -2.89 -2.80 3.62
N ALA A 94 -4.09 -3.36 3.80
CA ALA A 94 -4.41 -4.71 3.35
C ALA A 94 -4.31 -4.86 1.83
N PHE A 95 -4.80 -3.90 1.06
CA PHE A 95 -4.65 -3.89 -0.40
C PHE A 95 -3.20 -3.71 -0.84
N CYS A 96 -2.39 -2.88 -0.19
CA CYS A 96 -0.96 -2.82 -0.44
C CYS A 96 -0.30 -4.19 -0.24
N THR A 97 -0.62 -4.87 0.86
CA THR A 97 -0.06 -6.19 1.15
C THR A 97 -0.55 -7.27 0.18
N MET A 98 -1.76 -7.14 -0.38
CA MET A 98 -2.28 -7.99 -1.47
C MET A 98 -1.42 -7.86 -2.73
N GLY A 99 -0.96 -6.67 -3.07
CA GLY A 99 -0.12 -6.41 -4.24
C GLY A 99 1.29 -7.03 -4.14
N THR A 100 1.80 -7.26 -2.94
CA THR A 100 3.17 -7.75 -2.73
C THR A 100 3.42 -9.11 -3.39
N PRO A 101 2.70 -10.22 -3.10
CA PRO A 101 2.97 -11.51 -3.73
C PRO A 101 2.74 -11.45 -5.24
N VAL A 102 1.77 -10.70 -5.70
CA VAL A 102 1.47 -10.51 -7.12
C VAL A 102 2.63 -9.83 -7.86
N ALA A 103 3.25 -8.81 -7.26
CA ALA A 103 4.44 -8.18 -7.83
C ALA A 103 5.63 -9.15 -7.94
N TRP A 104 5.79 -10.06 -6.96
CA TRP A 104 6.81 -11.10 -7.02
C TRP A 104 6.53 -12.14 -8.11
N THR A 105 5.27 -12.54 -8.29
CA THR A 105 4.86 -13.43 -9.39
C THR A 105 5.13 -12.79 -10.74
N LEU A 106 4.85 -11.51 -10.90
CA LEU A 106 5.19 -10.75 -12.11
C LEU A 106 6.71 -10.76 -12.37
N LEU A 107 7.53 -10.50 -11.35
CA LEU A 107 8.98 -10.56 -11.50
C LEU A 107 9.43 -11.95 -12.00
N GLN A 108 8.88 -13.01 -11.40
CA GLN A 108 9.21 -14.40 -11.78
C GLN A 108 8.80 -14.76 -13.21
N SER A 109 7.74 -14.15 -13.72
CA SER A 109 7.30 -14.37 -15.11
C SER A 109 8.12 -13.59 -16.14
N LEU A 110 8.82 -12.53 -15.73
CA LEU A 110 9.57 -11.63 -16.60
C LEU A 110 11.06 -11.94 -16.65
N VAL A 111 11.62 -12.57 -15.60
CA VAL A 111 13.06 -12.73 -15.44
C VAL A 111 13.45 -14.21 -15.54
N PRO A 112 14.47 -14.55 -16.37
CA PRO A 112 15.01 -15.92 -16.42
C PRO A 112 15.55 -16.36 -15.05
N GLY A 113 15.38 -17.66 -14.74
CA GLY A 113 15.79 -18.23 -13.46
C GLY A 113 17.26 -17.97 -13.07
N SER A 114 18.15 -17.94 -14.06
CA SER A 114 19.59 -17.64 -13.87
C SER A 114 19.87 -16.24 -13.34
N SER A 115 18.98 -15.28 -13.59
CA SER A 115 19.12 -13.88 -13.14
C SER A 115 18.17 -13.52 -12.01
N MET A 116 17.35 -14.47 -11.54
CA MET A 116 16.27 -14.20 -10.57
C MET A 116 16.79 -13.61 -9.26
N SER A 117 17.87 -14.16 -8.70
CA SER A 117 18.43 -13.67 -7.43
C SER A 117 18.87 -12.22 -7.52
N THR A 118 19.54 -11.84 -8.62
CA THR A 118 20.00 -10.48 -8.87
C THR A 118 18.81 -9.53 -9.06
N ALA A 119 17.84 -9.91 -9.90
CA ALA A 119 16.64 -9.11 -10.14
C ALA A 119 15.81 -8.91 -8.87
N SER A 120 15.65 -9.96 -8.06
CA SER A 120 14.98 -9.91 -6.77
C SER A 120 15.69 -8.98 -5.79
N GLY A 121 17.00 -9.08 -5.70
CA GLY A 121 17.83 -8.22 -4.86
C GLY A 121 17.72 -6.75 -5.25
N ILE A 122 17.81 -6.43 -6.54
CA ILE A 122 17.67 -5.07 -7.06
C ILE A 122 16.25 -4.53 -6.78
N MET A 123 15.21 -5.28 -7.18
CA MET A 123 13.83 -4.87 -7.00
C MET A 123 13.51 -4.60 -5.51
N ASN A 124 13.85 -5.55 -4.65
CA ASN A 124 13.51 -5.45 -3.22
C ASN A 124 14.40 -4.44 -2.49
N GLY A 125 15.71 -4.45 -2.73
CA GLY A 125 16.65 -3.55 -2.10
C GLY A 125 16.40 -2.09 -2.48
N PHE A 126 16.22 -1.81 -3.77
CA PHE A 126 15.94 -0.46 -4.27
C PHE A 126 14.59 0.05 -3.78
N ALA A 127 13.53 -0.78 -3.89
CA ALA A 127 12.21 -0.39 -3.48
C ALA A 127 12.11 -0.13 -1.97
N ASN A 128 12.61 -1.03 -1.12
CA ASN A 128 12.56 -0.82 0.34
C ASN A 128 13.54 0.26 0.80
N GLY A 129 14.73 0.36 0.19
CA GLY A 129 15.71 1.40 0.52
C GLY A 129 15.15 2.81 0.30
N LEU A 130 14.50 3.06 -0.85
CA LEU A 130 13.85 4.34 -1.12
C LEU A 130 12.55 4.53 -0.34
N ALA A 131 11.76 3.46 -0.16
CA ALA A 131 10.52 3.53 0.60
C ALA A 131 10.75 3.82 2.09
N ALA A 132 11.93 3.53 2.64
CA ALA A 132 12.31 3.94 3.99
C ALA A 132 12.29 5.47 4.19
N LEU A 133 12.40 6.25 3.10
CA LEU A 133 12.27 7.71 3.13
C LEU A 133 10.81 8.19 3.14
N ALA A 134 9.85 7.35 2.77
CA ALA A 134 8.45 7.74 2.66
C ALA A 134 7.88 8.32 3.97
N PRO A 135 8.12 7.74 5.16
CA PRO A 135 7.65 8.35 6.41
C PRO A 135 8.22 9.75 6.66
N ALA A 136 9.49 9.99 6.31
CA ALA A 136 10.12 11.30 6.47
C ALA A 136 9.50 12.34 5.52
N LEU A 137 9.23 11.95 4.27
CA LEU A 137 8.55 12.81 3.29
C LEU A 137 7.13 13.16 3.75
N ILE A 138 6.37 12.18 4.24
CA ILE A 138 5.03 12.42 4.79
C ILE A 138 5.11 13.41 5.97
N GLY A 139 6.07 13.22 6.88
CA GLY A 139 6.29 14.13 8.01
C GLY A 139 6.63 15.55 7.56
N LEU A 140 7.45 15.70 6.54
CA LEU A 140 7.76 17.01 5.93
C LEU A 140 6.49 17.67 5.38
N PHE A 141 5.66 16.93 4.61
CA PHE A 141 4.40 17.48 4.08
C PHE A 141 3.40 17.84 5.19
N ILE A 142 3.32 17.05 6.26
CA ILE A 142 2.50 17.40 7.43
C ILE A 142 3.01 18.70 8.06
N THR A 143 4.32 18.86 8.20
CA THR A 143 4.93 20.07 8.76
C THR A 143 4.66 21.30 7.88
N LEU A 144 4.80 21.16 6.56
CA LEU A 144 4.60 22.27 5.62
C LEU A 144 3.14 22.68 5.48
N THR A 145 2.21 21.73 5.53
CA THR A 145 0.77 21.99 5.37
C THR A 145 0.05 22.25 6.70
N GLY A 146 0.66 21.91 7.82
CA GLY A 146 0.04 21.96 9.14
C GLY A 146 -1.07 20.91 9.34
N GLN A 147 -1.28 20.00 8.40
CA GLN A 147 -2.38 19.03 8.41
C GLN A 147 -1.93 17.62 8.00
N PHE A 148 -2.47 16.61 8.66
CA PHE A 148 -2.24 15.21 8.29
C PHE A 148 -2.75 14.85 6.89
N SER A 149 -3.81 15.52 6.41
CA SER A 149 -4.35 15.32 5.06
C SER A 149 -3.32 15.59 3.97
N GLY A 150 -2.43 16.58 4.15
CA GLY A 150 -1.35 16.88 3.22
C GLY A 150 -0.37 15.71 3.07
N GLY A 151 0.02 15.09 4.19
CA GLY A 151 0.87 13.90 4.17
C GLY A 151 0.19 12.67 3.53
N LEU A 152 -1.10 12.47 3.79
CA LEU A 152 -1.86 11.35 3.21
C LEU A 152 -2.07 11.52 1.69
N LEU A 153 -2.18 12.74 1.18
CA LEU A 153 -2.26 12.99 -0.26
C LEU A 153 -1.03 12.46 -1.02
N CYS A 154 0.17 12.51 -0.44
CA CYS A 154 1.35 11.92 -1.05
C CYS A 154 1.17 10.41 -1.30
N LEU A 155 0.49 9.72 -0.40
CA LEU A 155 0.19 8.29 -0.54
C LEU A 155 -0.84 8.02 -1.64
N VAL A 156 -1.80 8.91 -1.84
CA VAL A 156 -2.75 8.82 -2.96
C VAL A 156 -2.00 8.94 -4.29
N PHE A 157 -1.05 9.86 -4.40
CA PHE A 157 -0.22 9.98 -5.61
C PHE A 157 0.66 8.75 -5.85
N THR A 158 1.27 8.17 -4.81
CA THR A 158 2.04 6.93 -4.98
C THR A 158 1.14 5.77 -5.38
N GLY A 159 -0.08 5.67 -4.83
CA GLY A 159 -1.08 4.69 -5.24
C GLY A 159 -1.50 4.85 -6.70
N ALA A 160 -1.75 6.09 -7.14
CA ALA A 160 -2.06 6.39 -8.54
C ALA A 160 -0.90 6.02 -9.48
N ALA A 161 0.34 6.36 -9.12
CA ALA A 161 1.52 6.00 -9.90
C ALA A 161 1.70 4.48 -10.01
N ALA A 162 1.49 3.74 -8.91
CA ALA A 162 1.52 2.27 -8.91
C ALA A 162 0.43 1.68 -9.80
N THR A 163 -0.79 2.23 -9.72
CA THR A 163 -1.93 1.81 -10.55
C THR A 163 -1.64 2.03 -12.04
N LEU A 164 -1.12 3.19 -12.41
CA LEU A 164 -0.75 3.49 -13.80
C LEU A 164 0.36 2.57 -14.31
N ALA A 165 1.40 2.33 -13.50
CA ALA A 165 2.46 1.39 -13.87
C ALA A 165 1.91 -0.03 -14.07
N ALA A 166 1.01 -0.49 -13.20
CA ALA A 166 0.36 -1.78 -13.35
C ALA A 166 -0.57 -1.82 -14.57
N ALA A 167 -1.28 -0.73 -14.90
CA ALA A 167 -2.12 -0.63 -16.10
C ALA A 167 -1.31 -0.82 -17.39
N ILE A 168 -0.08 -0.28 -17.44
CA ILE A 168 0.82 -0.50 -18.58
C ILE A 168 1.11 -2.00 -18.75
N LEU A 169 1.38 -2.72 -17.65
CA LEU A 169 1.60 -4.17 -17.69
C LEU A 169 0.35 -4.94 -18.11
N VAL A 170 -0.84 -4.47 -17.72
CA VAL A 170 -2.12 -5.05 -18.18
C VAL A 170 -2.27 -4.93 -19.69
N ILE A 171 -1.94 -3.77 -20.27
CA ILE A 171 -1.98 -3.52 -21.73
C ILE A 171 -0.97 -4.44 -22.44
N GLN A 172 0.18 -4.68 -21.83
CA GLN A 172 1.21 -5.61 -22.34
C GLN A 172 0.84 -7.10 -22.12
N LYS A 173 -0.37 -7.39 -21.59
CA LYS A 173 -0.93 -8.72 -21.38
C LYS A 173 -0.23 -9.59 -20.32
N TYR A 174 0.45 -9.00 -19.37
CA TYR A 174 1.02 -9.69 -18.19
C TYR A 174 -0.01 -9.96 -17.08
#